data_4f2c65e40f7ec53808f5bc8720fd6d52
#
_entry.id   4f2c65e40f7ec53808f5bc8720fd6d52
#
_cell.length_a   1.000
_cell.length_b   1.000
_cell.length_c   1.000
_cell.angle_alpha   90.00
_cell.angle_beta   90.00
_cell.angle_gamma   90.00
#
_symmetry.space_group_name_H-M   'P 1'
#
loop_
_entity.id
_entity.type
_entity.pdbx_description
1 polymer ?
#
loop_
_entity_poly.entity_id
_entity_poly.type
_entity_poly.pdbx_seq_one_letter_code
_entity_poly.pdbx_strand_id
1 'polypeptide(L)'
;FAYFIPTVATSVYTVLDKTMIGAITKSEELNGYYEQATKIIRMIESLLFSLNTVMVSRQSYLFAEGRTEEIKDKINKSFEFIFALAVPIMFGIWGAARNFVPWFFGNGYEPVVTLLYLMSPLPLVICISNIMGSQYLTPSGQRARSSKGIIAGAVTNFLLNLALIYKYGANGATLASVVAECVISAIYVHMSKGFINWKKILNVLWKKLLAGFVMFWAVLFIGGNYQGSISISVCQVIFGMALYGIMLIVLKDNVIYDALKIIRRRK
;
A
#
# COMPACT_ATOMS: atom_id res chain seq x y z
N PHE A 1 17.59 15.53 -16.63
CA PHE A 1 17.96 15.47 -15.20
C PHE A 1 16.74 15.29 -14.28
N ALA A 2 15.63 16.03 -14.49
CA ALA A 2 14.43 15.96 -13.63
C ALA A 2 13.71 14.59 -13.56
N TYR A 3 13.89 13.72 -14.57
CA TYR A 3 13.36 12.35 -14.58
C TYR A 3 14.37 11.32 -14.07
N PHE A 4 15.66 11.60 -14.23
CA PHE A 4 16.72 10.66 -13.88
C PHE A 4 16.87 10.52 -12.36
N ILE A 5 16.91 11.63 -11.64
CA ILE A 5 17.11 11.64 -10.17
C ILE A 5 16.03 10.84 -9.43
N PRO A 6 14.69 11.02 -9.67
CA PRO A 6 13.68 10.22 -9.01
C PRO A 6 13.78 8.74 -9.34
N THR A 7 14.06 8.40 -10.61
CA THR A 7 14.18 7.00 -11.04
C THR A 7 15.36 6.31 -10.37
N VAL A 8 16.52 6.98 -10.34
CA VAL A 8 17.70 6.46 -9.64
C VAL A 8 17.43 6.35 -8.14
N ALA A 9 16.86 7.37 -7.51
CA ALA A 9 16.53 7.35 -6.10
C ALA A 9 15.59 6.17 -5.73
N THR A 10 14.57 5.91 -6.54
CA THR A 10 13.65 4.78 -6.34
C THR A 10 14.35 3.44 -6.55
N SER A 11 15.18 3.30 -7.58
CA SER A 11 15.94 2.07 -7.86
C SER A 11 16.95 1.79 -6.75
N VAL A 12 17.69 2.80 -6.31
CA VAL A 12 18.64 2.70 -5.20
C VAL A 12 17.92 2.30 -3.92
N TYR A 13 16.83 2.96 -3.58
CA TYR A 13 16.00 2.67 -2.42
C TYR A 13 15.52 1.21 -2.40
N THR A 14 15.03 0.67 -3.52
CA THR A 14 14.49 -0.69 -3.58
C THR A 14 15.55 -1.79 -3.54
N VAL A 15 16.78 -1.51 -3.95
CA VAL A 15 17.91 -2.44 -3.93
C VAL A 15 18.72 -2.29 -2.64
N LEU A 16 18.74 -1.09 -2.09
CA LEU A 16 19.57 -0.71 -0.95
C LEU A 16 19.24 -1.54 0.30
N ASP A 17 17.95 -1.76 0.59
CA ASP A 17 17.52 -2.55 1.73
C ASP A 17 18.16 -3.94 1.74
N LYS A 18 18.09 -4.66 0.61
CA LYS A 18 18.67 -6.00 0.46
C LYS A 18 20.20 -5.97 0.60
N THR A 19 20.83 -4.99 -0.05
CA THR A 19 22.28 -4.83 0.01
C THR A 19 22.72 -4.55 1.44
N MET A 20 22.00 -3.69 2.16
CA MET A 20 22.31 -3.37 3.56
C MET A 20 22.03 -4.54 4.51
N ILE A 21 20.95 -5.30 4.32
CA ILE A 21 20.70 -6.52 5.11
C ILE A 21 21.87 -7.49 4.93
N GLY A 22 22.25 -7.80 3.69
CA GLY A 22 23.37 -8.71 3.42
C GLY A 22 24.70 -8.21 3.98
N ALA A 23 25.03 -6.93 3.81
CA ALA A 23 26.28 -6.32 4.26
C ALA A 23 26.39 -6.23 5.78
N ILE A 24 25.31 -5.89 6.48
CA ILE A 24 25.29 -5.66 7.93
C ILE A 24 25.12 -6.98 8.69
N THR A 25 24.18 -7.82 8.27
CA THR A 25 23.87 -9.08 8.99
C THR A 25 24.75 -10.25 8.56
N LYS A 26 25.36 -10.19 7.37
CA LYS A 26 26.10 -11.28 6.72
C LYS A 26 25.27 -12.57 6.60
N SER A 27 23.95 -12.46 6.60
CA SER A 27 23.01 -13.58 6.52
C SER A 27 22.26 -13.56 5.18
N GLU A 28 22.57 -14.52 4.32
CA GLU A 28 21.83 -14.72 3.06
C GLU A 28 20.39 -15.15 3.33
N GLU A 29 20.18 -15.90 4.40
CA GLU A 29 18.86 -16.38 4.81
C GLU A 29 17.91 -15.25 5.16
N LEU A 30 18.33 -14.29 6.01
CA LEU A 30 17.54 -13.09 6.34
C LEU A 30 17.23 -12.26 5.10
N ASN A 31 18.16 -12.14 4.19
CA ASN A 31 17.97 -11.45 2.92
C ASN A 31 16.95 -12.18 2.04
N GLY A 32 17.00 -13.51 2.03
CA GLY A 32 16.02 -14.37 1.35
C GLY A 32 14.61 -14.17 1.88
N TYR A 33 14.41 -14.19 3.19
CA TYR A 33 13.09 -13.94 3.80
C TYR A 33 12.54 -12.56 3.46
N TYR A 34 13.39 -11.53 3.55
CA TYR A 34 13.01 -10.16 3.16
C TYR A 34 12.60 -10.08 1.69
N GLU A 35 13.34 -10.76 0.82
CA GLU A 35 13.02 -10.80 -0.60
C GLU A 35 11.65 -11.45 -0.88
N GLN A 36 11.35 -12.58 -0.24
CA GLN A 36 10.06 -13.26 -0.44
C GLN A 36 8.88 -12.41 0.05
N ALA A 37 8.99 -11.82 1.24
CA ALA A 37 7.98 -10.90 1.75
C ALA A 37 7.78 -9.70 0.80
N THR A 38 8.87 -9.08 0.35
CA THR A 38 8.84 -7.95 -0.58
C THR A 38 8.19 -8.31 -1.92
N LYS A 39 8.45 -9.51 -2.46
CA LYS A 39 7.81 -9.98 -3.71
C LYS A 39 6.29 -10.01 -3.58
N ILE A 40 5.76 -10.53 -2.46
CA ILE A 40 4.31 -10.56 -2.22
C ILE A 40 3.73 -9.14 -2.19
N ILE A 41 4.36 -8.24 -1.43
CA ILE A 41 3.89 -6.84 -1.33
C ILE A 41 3.92 -6.16 -2.69
N ARG A 42 4.99 -6.32 -3.49
CA ARG A 42 5.10 -5.73 -4.84
C ARG A 42 4.06 -6.29 -5.82
N MET A 43 3.72 -7.57 -5.74
CA MET A 43 2.62 -8.13 -6.54
C MET A 43 1.30 -7.44 -6.21
N ILE A 44 1.02 -7.23 -4.93
CA ILE A 44 -0.17 -6.50 -4.46
C ILE A 44 -0.17 -5.05 -4.97
N GLU A 45 0.96 -4.36 -4.82
CA GLU A 45 1.13 -2.98 -5.30
C GLU A 45 0.89 -2.87 -6.81
N SER A 46 1.41 -3.81 -7.60
CA SER A 46 1.22 -3.81 -9.05
C SER A 46 -0.26 -3.92 -9.45
N LEU A 47 -1.05 -4.70 -8.71
CA LEU A 47 -2.50 -4.78 -8.90
C LEU A 47 -3.19 -3.46 -8.56
N LEU A 48 -2.84 -2.86 -7.42
CA LEU A 48 -3.43 -1.58 -6.98
C LEU A 48 -3.11 -0.44 -7.95
N PHE A 49 -1.91 -0.44 -8.55
CA PHE A 49 -1.46 0.63 -9.45
C PHE A 49 -1.82 0.42 -10.91
N SER A 50 -2.35 -0.73 -11.29
CA SER A 50 -2.73 -1.01 -12.68
C SER A 50 -3.69 0.03 -13.26
N LEU A 51 -4.59 0.59 -12.45
CA LEU A 51 -5.54 1.63 -12.84
C LEU A 51 -4.93 3.04 -12.88
N ASN A 52 -3.76 3.24 -12.28
CA ASN A 52 -3.18 4.57 -12.13
C ASN A 52 -2.78 5.19 -13.47
N THR A 53 -2.28 4.39 -14.41
CA THR A 53 -1.86 4.86 -15.74
C THR A 53 -2.98 5.58 -16.50
N VAL A 54 -4.20 5.01 -16.47
CA VAL A 54 -5.38 5.62 -17.10
C VAL A 54 -5.76 6.92 -16.40
N MET A 55 -5.70 6.95 -15.07
CA MET A 55 -6.06 8.13 -14.29
C MET A 55 -5.06 9.27 -14.50
N VAL A 56 -3.76 8.99 -14.59
CA VAL A 56 -2.71 9.99 -14.85
C VAL A 56 -2.91 10.71 -16.17
N SER A 57 -3.17 9.99 -17.25
CA SER A 57 -3.43 10.58 -18.58
C SER A 57 -4.64 11.51 -18.55
N ARG A 58 -5.72 11.08 -17.90
CA ARG A 58 -6.93 11.89 -17.75
C ARG A 58 -6.69 13.14 -16.90
N GLN A 59 -5.93 13.03 -15.81
CA GLN A 59 -5.60 14.16 -14.95
C GLN A 59 -4.74 15.18 -15.71
N SER A 60 -3.75 14.75 -16.48
CA SER A 60 -2.93 15.63 -17.30
C SER A 60 -3.74 16.47 -18.29
N TYR A 61 -4.74 15.85 -18.92
CA TYR A 61 -5.68 16.55 -19.80
C TYR A 61 -6.51 17.61 -19.03
N LEU A 62 -7.08 17.25 -17.89
CA LEU A 62 -7.87 18.17 -17.08
C LEU A 62 -7.06 19.33 -16.52
N PHE A 63 -5.78 19.10 -16.17
CA PHE A 63 -4.86 20.18 -15.75
C PHE A 63 -4.59 21.14 -16.91
N ALA A 64 -4.39 20.64 -18.14
CA ALA A 64 -4.18 21.48 -19.32
C ALA A 64 -5.41 22.34 -19.64
N GLU A 65 -6.63 21.85 -19.36
CA GLU A 65 -7.88 22.61 -19.53
C GLU A 65 -8.24 23.52 -18.33
N GLY A 66 -7.48 23.47 -17.23
CA GLY A 66 -7.77 24.26 -16.04
C GLY A 66 -9.04 23.81 -15.25
N ARG A 67 -9.54 22.60 -15.45
CA ARG A 67 -10.79 22.06 -14.87
C ARG A 67 -10.58 21.58 -13.42
N THR A 68 -10.23 22.50 -12.54
CA THR A 68 -9.79 22.22 -11.16
C THR A 68 -10.79 21.38 -10.34
N GLU A 69 -12.07 21.66 -10.42
CA GLU A 69 -13.07 20.93 -9.61
C GLU A 69 -13.23 19.47 -10.07
N GLU A 70 -13.12 19.20 -11.38
CA GLU A 70 -13.12 17.84 -11.89
C GLU A 70 -11.88 17.05 -11.46
N ILE A 71 -10.72 17.72 -11.45
CA ILE A 71 -9.46 17.13 -10.96
C ILE A 71 -9.64 16.67 -9.51
N LYS A 72 -10.17 17.55 -8.63
CA LYS A 72 -10.42 17.21 -7.22
C LYS A 72 -11.39 16.04 -7.08
N ASP A 73 -12.49 16.03 -7.85
CA ASP A 73 -13.47 14.94 -7.82
C ASP A 73 -12.83 13.60 -8.24
N LYS A 74 -12.03 13.60 -9.31
CA LYS A 74 -11.34 12.40 -9.77
C LYS A 74 -10.31 11.88 -8.78
N ILE A 75 -9.52 12.76 -8.16
CA ILE A 75 -8.56 12.37 -7.11
C ILE A 75 -9.31 11.78 -5.91
N ASN A 76 -10.40 12.40 -5.45
CA ASN A 76 -11.21 11.86 -4.36
C ASN A 76 -11.74 10.45 -4.69
N LYS A 77 -12.26 10.24 -5.92
CA LYS A 77 -12.70 8.91 -6.37
C LYS A 77 -11.58 7.89 -6.45
N SER A 78 -10.37 8.33 -6.84
CA SER A 78 -9.18 7.46 -6.82
C SER A 78 -8.86 7.00 -5.39
N PHE A 79 -8.91 7.89 -4.40
CA PHE A 79 -8.74 7.53 -2.99
C PHE A 79 -9.84 6.58 -2.50
N GLU A 80 -11.11 6.89 -2.82
CA GLU A 80 -12.23 6.04 -2.43
C GLU A 80 -12.07 4.61 -2.93
N PHE A 81 -11.73 4.46 -4.21
CA PHE A 81 -11.56 3.17 -4.85
C PHE A 81 -10.33 2.41 -4.33
N ILE A 82 -9.17 3.09 -4.28
CA ILE A 82 -7.93 2.43 -3.86
C ILE A 82 -7.98 2.04 -2.39
N PHE A 83 -8.54 2.86 -1.52
CA PHE A 83 -8.71 2.49 -0.11
C PHE A 83 -9.67 1.31 0.08
N ALA A 84 -10.69 1.18 -0.78
CA ALA A 84 -11.58 0.03 -0.74
C ALA A 84 -10.86 -1.30 -1.07
N LEU A 85 -9.72 -1.24 -1.76
CA LEU A 85 -8.88 -2.40 -2.07
C LEU A 85 -7.71 -2.54 -1.10
N ALA A 86 -6.97 -1.47 -0.82
CA ALA A 86 -5.76 -1.52 0.00
C ALA A 86 -6.03 -1.87 1.47
N VAL A 87 -7.13 -1.38 2.02
CA VAL A 87 -7.49 -1.67 3.43
C VAL A 87 -7.78 -3.14 3.67
N PRO A 88 -8.67 -3.83 2.92
CA PRO A 88 -8.90 -5.26 3.13
C PRO A 88 -7.65 -6.09 2.84
N ILE A 89 -6.77 -5.67 1.93
CA ILE A 89 -5.49 -6.33 1.69
C ILE A 89 -4.59 -6.24 2.92
N MET A 90 -4.45 -5.06 3.52
CA MET A 90 -3.66 -4.87 4.74
C MET A 90 -4.14 -5.77 5.88
N PHE A 91 -5.44 -5.73 6.18
CA PHE A 91 -6.02 -6.56 7.23
C PHE A 91 -6.06 -8.05 6.87
N GLY A 92 -6.22 -8.36 5.58
CA GLY A 92 -6.16 -9.73 5.07
C GLY A 92 -4.78 -10.37 5.25
N ILE A 93 -3.69 -9.62 4.99
CA ILE A 93 -2.33 -10.07 5.27
C ILE A 93 -2.16 -10.35 6.78
N TRP A 94 -2.61 -9.44 7.65
CA TRP A 94 -2.54 -9.64 9.09
C TRP A 94 -3.31 -10.87 9.56
N GLY A 95 -4.47 -11.14 8.98
CA GLY A 95 -5.30 -12.29 9.37
C GLY A 95 -4.84 -13.62 8.77
N ALA A 96 -4.31 -13.62 7.55
CA ALA A 96 -4.07 -14.84 6.77
C ALA A 96 -2.61 -15.27 6.68
N ALA A 97 -1.62 -14.38 6.90
CA ALA A 97 -0.20 -14.69 6.65
C ALA A 97 0.30 -15.93 7.41
N ARG A 98 -0.16 -16.14 8.65
CA ARG A 98 0.21 -17.29 9.47
C ARG A 98 -0.21 -18.62 8.84
N ASN A 99 -1.34 -18.65 8.13
CA ASN A 99 -1.81 -19.85 7.45
C ASN A 99 -1.26 -19.95 6.02
N PHE A 100 -1.07 -18.80 5.36
CA PHE A 100 -0.59 -18.71 3.99
C PHE A 100 0.89 -19.14 3.84
N VAL A 101 1.77 -18.60 4.68
CA VAL A 101 3.22 -18.79 4.54
C VAL A 101 3.65 -20.25 4.60
N PRO A 102 3.21 -21.09 5.57
CA PRO A 102 3.67 -22.47 5.67
C PRO A 102 3.31 -23.35 4.47
N TRP A 103 2.12 -23.22 3.90
CA TRP A 103 1.75 -24.03 2.73
C TRP A 103 2.30 -23.48 1.43
N PHE A 104 2.55 -22.16 1.33
CA PHE A 104 3.02 -21.54 0.10
C PHE A 104 4.55 -21.64 -0.06
N PHE A 105 5.29 -21.36 1.00
CA PHE A 105 6.75 -21.38 1.00
C PHE A 105 7.34 -22.69 1.57
N GLY A 106 6.59 -23.42 2.38
CA GLY A 106 7.07 -24.58 3.12
C GLY A 106 7.61 -24.25 4.50
N ASN A 107 8.15 -25.28 5.18
CA ASN A 107 8.74 -25.15 6.51
C ASN A 107 10.05 -24.33 6.45
N GLY A 108 10.33 -23.58 7.51
CA GLY A 108 11.53 -22.75 7.59
C GLY A 108 11.32 -21.30 7.13
N TYR A 109 10.12 -20.97 6.63
CA TYR A 109 9.79 -19.60 6.20
C TYR A 109 8.94 -18.82 7.23
N GLU A 110 8.85 -19.30 8.46
CA GLU A 110 8.10 -18.63 9.55
C GLU A 110 8.49 -17.15 9.74
N PRO A 111 9.78 -16.73 9.59
CA PRO A 111 10.15 -15.31 9.68
C PRO A 111 9.45 -14.42 8.65
N VAL A 112 9.05 -14.97 7.48
CA VAL A 112 8.31 -14.22 6.45
C VAL A 112 6.94 -13.75 6.97
N VAL A 113 6.31 -14.48 7.89
CA VAL A 113 5.04 -14.07 8.52
C VAL A 113 5.20 -12.73 9.23
N THR A 114 6.25 -12.59 10.05
CA THR A 114 6.55 -11.35 10.78
C THR A 114 6.84 -10.20 9.82
N LEU A 115 7.62 -10.46 8.77
CA LEU A 115 7.92 -9.47 7.74
C LEU A 115 6.63 -9.01 7.02
N LEU A 116 5.74 -9.93 6.65
CA LEU A 116 4.46 -9.61 6.04
C LEU A 116 3.55 -8.78 6.99
N TYR A 117 3.55 -9.09 8.29
CA TYR A 117 2.82 -8.27 9.25
C TYR A 117 3.34 -6.84 9.31
N LEU A 118 4.65 -6.66 9.34
CA LEU A 118 5.26 -5.34 9.35
C LEU A 118 5.10 -4.59 8.01
N MET A 119 5.13 -5.31 6.88
CA MET A 119 4.97 -4.73 5.54
C MET A 119 3.51 -4.49 5.16
N SER A 120 2.53 -5.10 5.82
CA SER A 120 1.12 -5.02 5.44
C SER A 120 0.56 -3.59 5.33
N PRO A 121 1.02 -2.56 6.07
CA PRO A 121 0.58 -1.19 5.89
C PRO A 121 1.14 -0.52 4.62
N LEU A 122 2.25 -1.05 4.03
CA LEU A 122 2.90 -0.43 2.87
C LEU A 122 1.96 -0.19 1.70
N PRO A 123 1.15 -1.16 1.23
CA PRO A 123 0.24 -0.94 0.11
C PRO A 123 -0.70 0.25 0.34
N LEU A 124 -1.20 0.43 1.58
CA LEU A 124 -2.08 1.55 1.93
C LEU A 124 -1.33 2.89 1.91
N VAL A 125 -0.14 2.94 2.51
CA VAL A 125 0.66 4.17 2.60
C VAL A 125 1.19 4.58 1.23
N ILE A 126 1.71 3.64 0.45
CA ILE A 126 2.23 3.89 -0.91
C ILE A 126 1.10 4.36 -1.85
N CYS A 127 -0.13 3.89 -1.66
CA CYS A 127 -1.26 4.40 -2.44
C CYS A 127 -1.48 5.90 -2.26
N ILE A 128 -1.25 6.45 -1.04
CA ILE A 128 -1.38 7.89 -0.78
C ILE A 128 -0.31 8.66 -1.56
N SER A 129 0.95 8.27 -1.41
CA SER A 129 2.07 8.92 -2.12
C SER A 129 1.94 8.76 -3.64
N ASN A 130 1.51 7.60 -4.11
CA ASN A 130 1.34 7.32 -5.54
C ASN A 130 0.23 8.19 -6.17
N ILE A 131 -0.96 8.27 -5.56
CA ILE A 131 -2.05 9.14 -6.07
C ILE A 131 -1.60 10.59 -6.06
N MET A 132 -1.01 11.08 -4.98
CA MET A 132 -0.58 12.48 -4.90
C MET A 132 0.57 12.78 -5.87
N GLY A 133 1.56 11.91 -5.97
CA GLY A 133 2.71 12.10 -6.86
C GLY A 133 2.33 12.05 -8.33
N SER A 134 1.57 11.04 -8.74
CA SER A 134 1.28 10.76 -10.14
C SER A 134 0.04 11.47 -10.68
N GLN A 135 -1.03 11.64 -9.88
CA GLN A 135 -2.28 12.23 -10.33
C GLN A 135 -2.42 13.72 -10.00
N TYR A 136 -1.59 14.26 -9.09
CA TYR A 136 -1.61 15.67 -8.73
C TYR A 136 -0.28 16.38 -9.05
N LEU A 137 0.82 16.04 -8.34
CA LEU A 137 2.08 16.79 -8.44
C LEU A 137 2.70 16.72 -9.84
N THR A 138 2.66 15.55 -10.49
CA THR A 138 3.22 15.40 -11.84
C THR A 138 2.40 16.13 -12.89
N PRO A 139 1.07 15.97 -13.00
CA PRO A 139 0.27 16.68 -14.00
C PRO A 139 0.18 18.19 -13.76
N SER A 140 0.28 18.65 -12.51
CA SER A 140 0.31 20.09 -12.18
C SER A 140 1.65 20.78 -12.46
N GLY A 141 2.62 20.08 -13.07
CA GLY A 141 3.95 20.63 -13.34
C GLY A 141 4.87 20.71 -12.11
N GLN A 142 4.45 20.20 -10.95
CA GLN A 142 5.20 20.27 -9.69
C GLN A 142 6.15 19.07 -9.47
N ARG A 143 6.66 18.48 -10.55
CA ARG A 143 7.51 17.29 -10.49
C ARG A 143 8.77 17.48 -9.63
N ALA A 144 9.41 18.64 -9.68
CA ALA A 144 10.56 18.94 -8.83
C ALA A 144 10.23 18.90 -7.32
N ARG A 145 9.00 19.26 -6.97
CA ARG A 145 8.50 19.16 -5.56
C ARG A 145 8.26 17.70 -5.20
N SER A 146 7.71 16.90 -6.12
CA SER A 146 7.54 15.44 -5.93
C SER A 146 8.89 14.76 -5.68
N SER A 147 9.93 15.11 -6.44
CA SER A 147 11.30 14.56 -6.26
C SER A 147 11.85 14.82 -4.86
N LYS A 148 11.56 15.98 -4.25
CA LYS A 148 11.98 16.27 -2.85
C LYS A 148 11.40 15.27 -1.84
N GLY A 149 10.14 14.87 -2.02
CA GLY A 149 9.52 13.85 -1.17
C GLY A 149 10.21 12.49 -1.29
N ILE A 150 10.49 12.04 -2.53
CA ILE A 150 11.20 10.77 -2.78
C ILE A 150 12.61 10.80 -2.18
N ILE A 151 13.36 11.89 -2.36
CA ILE A 151 14.70 12.04 -1.77
C ILE A 151 14.63 12.02 -0.24
N ALA A 152 13.68 12.73 0.36
CA ALA A 152 13.50 12.71 1.82
C ALA A 152 13.18 11.30 2.33
N GLY A 153 12.32 10.55 1.63
CA GLY A 153 12.05 9.15 1.95
C GLY A 153 13.30 8.27 1.83
N ALA A 154 14.05 8.40 0.74
CA ALA A 154 15.29 7.63 0.54
C ALA A 154 16.34 7.90 1.62
N VAL A 155 16.53 9.16 1.99
CA VAL A 155 17.44 9.54 3.10
C VAL A 155 16.94 8.97 4.43
N THR A 156 15.64 9.07 4.72
CA THR A 156 15.05 8.52 5.93
C THR A 156 15.24 7.00 5.98
N ASN A 157 14.94 6.29 4.88
CA ASN A 157 15.15 4.84 4.80
C ASN A 157 16.60 4.47 5.05
N PHE A 158 17.55 5.13 4.38
CA PHE A 158 18.98 4.85 4.55
C PHE A 158 19.45 5.01 5.99
N LEU A 159 19.10 6.14 6.63
CA LEU A 159 19.52 6.42 8.01
C LEU A 159 18.89 5.44 9.00
N LEU A 160 17.60 5.11 8.82
CA LEU A 160 16.93 4.13 9.67
C LEU A 160 17.45 2.72 9.44
N ASN A 161 17.80 2.35 8.22
CA ASN A 161 18.42 1.07 7.91
C ASN A 161 19.74 0.88 8.66
N LEU A 162 20.61 1.90 8.68
CA LEU A 162 21.88 1.85 9.43
C LEU A 162 21.67 1.55 10.92
N ALA A 163 20.61 2.15 11.51
CA ALA A 163 20.32 1.97 12.93
C ALA A 163 19.54 0.67 13.22
N LEU A 164 18.53 0.36 12.43
CA LEU A 164 17.56 -0.70 12.73
C LEU A 164 17.99 -2.07 12.23
N ILE A 165 18.70 -2.17 11.10
CA ILE A 165 19.18 -3.47 10.60
C ILE A 165 20.18 -4.08 11.55
N TYR A 166 21.08 -3.29 12.14
CA TYR A 166 22.05 -3.77 13.12
C TYR A 166 21.36 -4.46 14.31
N LYS A 167 20.22 -3.94 14.77
CA LYS A 167 19.50 -4.46 15.95
C LYS A 167 18.45 -5.50 15.63
N TYR A 168 17.74 -5.35 14.51
CA TYR A 168 16.53 -6.11 14.19
C TYR A 168 16.61 -6.87 12.85
N GLY A 169 17.76 -6.86 12.16
CA GLY A 169 17.94 -7.54 10.88
C GLY A 169 16.91 -7.10 9.81
N ALA A 170 16.31 -8.05 9.12
CA ALA A 170 15.30 -7.83 8.10
C ALA A 170 14.05 -7.10 8.61
N ASN A 171 13.65 -7.33 9.88
CA ASN A 171 12.54 -6.59 10.49
C ASN A 171 12.87 -5.10 10.62
N GLY A 172 14.15 -4.76 10.89
CA GLY A 172 14.63 -3.39 10.94
C GLY A 172 14.53 -2.68 9.60
N ALA A 173 14.94 -3.35 8.52
CA ALA A 173 14.80 -2.82 7.16
C ALA A 173 13.31 -2.61 6.78
N THR A 174 12.45 -3.53 7.17
CA THR A 174 11.00 -3.41 6.94
C THR A 174 10.41 -2.18 7.64
N LEU A 175 10.75 -1.96 8.91
CA LEU A 175 10.31 -0.77 9.66
C LEU A 175 10.84 0.51 9.02
N ALA A 176 12.10 0.53 8.59
CA ALA A 176 12.70 1.67 7.90
C ALA A 176 11.93 2.02 6.62
N SER A 177 11.56 1.01 5.83
CA SER A 177 10.79 1.18 4.58
C SER A 177 9.39 1.72 4.87
N VAL A 178 8.68 1.19 5.87
CA VAL A 178 7.35 1.69 6.27
C VAL A 178 7.41 3.16 6.70
N VAL A 179 8.39 3.52 7.55
CA VAL A 179 8.57 4.89 8.02
C VAL A 179 8.93 5.83 6.85
N ALA A 180 9.81 5.41 5.95
CA ALA A 180 10.18 6.20 4.79
C ALA A 180 8.98 6.51 3.88
N GLU A 181 8.12 5.52 3.60
CA GLU A 181 6.89 5.72 2.83
C GLU A 181 5.88 6.62 3.56
N CYS A 182 5.79 6.51 4.89
CA CYS A 182 4.99 7.46 5.69
C CYS A 182 5.52 8.89 5.56
N VAL A 183 6.84 9.10 5.53
CA VAL A 183 7.46 10.42 5.33
C VAL A 183 7.14 10.97 3.94
N ILE A 184 7.29 10.16 2.87
CA ILE A 184 6.92 10.57 1.51
C ILE A 184 5.45 10.99 1.45
N SER A 185 4.56 10.15 1.98
CA SER A 185 3.12 10.40 2.00
C SER A 185 2.78 11.67 2.78
N ALA A 186 3.38 11.87 3.95
CA ALA A 186 3.18 13.07 4.78
C ALA A 186 3.63 14.36 4.05
N ILE A 187 4.78 14.31 3.37
CA ILE A 187 5.27 15.43 2.56
C ILE A 187 4.28 15.75 1.43
N TYR A 188 3.77 14.73 0.72
CA TYR A 188 2.83 14.94 -0.39
C TYR A 188 1.47 15.44 0.09
N VAL A 189 0.98 14.95 1.23
CA VAL A 189 -0.21 15.47 1.91
C VAL A 189 -0.01 16.95 2.26
N HIS A 190 1.15 17.31 2.81
CA HIS A 190 1.46 18.70 3.13
C HIS A 190 1.53 19.59 1.88
N MET A 191 2.13 19.11 0.78
CA MET A 191 2.24 19.85 -0.48
C MET A 191 0.89 20.06 -1.17
N SER A 192 -0.11 19.23 -0.90
CA SER A 192 -1.46 19.32 -1.47
C SER A 192 -2.45 20.14 -0.61
N LYS A 193 -1.99 20.77 0.50
CA LYS A 193 -2.82 21.61 1.33
C LYS A 193 -3.45 22.74 0.51
N GLY A 194 -4.74 22.98 0.75
CA GLY A 194 -5.53 23.96 0.00
C GLY A 194 -6.09 23.47 -1.32
N PHE A 195 -5.54 22.41 -1.92
CA PHE A 195 -6.09 21.79 -3.12
C PHE A 195 -6.98 20.59 -2.80
N ILE A 196 -6.54 19.69 -1.91
CA ILE A 196 -7.26 18.48 -1.51
C ILE A 196 -7.91 18.65 -0.14
N ASN A 197 -9.18 18.24 -0.03
CA ASN A 197 -9.90 18.20 1.25
C ASN A 197 -9.61 16.89 2.00
N TRP A 198 -8.53 16.88 2.78
CA TRP A 198 -8.10 15.71 3.54
C TRP A 198 -9.11 15.23 4.58
N LYS A 199 -9.96 16.13 5.14
CA LYS A 199 -11.03 15.71 6.06
C LYS A 199 -12.04 14.79 5.37
N LYS A 200 -12.37 15.07 4.09
CA LYS A 200 -13.24 14.20 3.29
C LYS A 200 -12.58 12.83 3.05
N ILE A 201 -11.31 12.82 2.70
CA ILE A 201 -10.55 11.58 2.45
C ILE A 201 -10.45 10.72 3.71
N LEU A 202 -10.14 11.33 4.86
CA LEU A 202 -10.09 10.64 6.15
C LEU A 202 -11.45 10.07 6.56
N ASN A 203 -12.55 10.80 6.27
CA ASN A 203 -13.90 10.31 6.52
C ASN A 203 -14.30 9.11 5.64
N VAL A 204 -13.73 9.00 4.45
CA VAL A 204 -13.88 7.82 3.59
C VAL A 204 -13.02 6.67 4.10
N LEU A 205 -11.80 6.95 4.53
CA LEU A 205 -10.85 5.93 4.99
C LEU A 205 -11.33 5.23 6.27
N TRP A 206 -11.86 5.97 7.26
CA TRP A 206 -12.23 5.40 8.55
C TRP A 206 -13.30 4.30 8.44
N LYS A 207 -14.28 4.44 7.52
CA LYS A 207 -15.30 3.41 7.27
C LYS A 207 -14.67 2.11 6.79
N LYS A 208 -13.69 2.22 5.89
CA LYS A 208 -12.96 1.09 5.34
C LYS A 208 -12.07 0.43 6.39
N LEU A 209 -11.41 1.24 7.23
CA LEU A 209 -10.63 0.71 8.36
C LEU A 209 -11.49 -0.06 9.36
N LEU A 210 -12.68 0.45 9.68
CA LEU A 210 -13.62 -0.26 10.56
C LEU A 210 -14.07 -1.58 9.93
N ALA A 211 -14.45 -1.57 8.66
CA ALA A 211 -14.84 -2.78 7.93
C ALA A 211 -13.69 -3.79 7.84
N GLY A 212 -12.47 -3.32 7.57
CA GLY A 212 -11.26 -4.13 7.53
C GLY A 212 -10.91 -4.73 8.90
N PHE A 213 -11.08 -3.98 9.96
CA PHE A 213 -10.85 -4.45 11.32
C PHE A 213 -11.82 -5.59 11.72
N VAL A 214 -13.11 -5.44 11.40
CA VAL A 214 -14.09 -6.52 11.61
C VAL A 214 -13.74 -7.75 10.77
N MET A 215 -13.39 -7.56 9.51
CA MET A 215 -12.91 -8.63 8.63
C MET A 215 -11.68 -9.33 9.20
N PHE A 216 -10.70 -8.61 9.73
CA PHE A 216 -9.49 -9.17 10.33
C PHE A 216 -9.80 -10.18 11.42
N TRP A 217 -10.66 -9.82 12.37
CA TRP A 217 -11.03 -10.72 13.46
C TRP A 217 -11.74 -11.99 12.97
N ALA A 218 -12.59 -11.86 11.95
CA ALA A 218 -13.26 -13.01 11.35
C ALA A 218 -12.28 -13.93 10.62
N VAL A 219 -11.36 -13.35 9.82
CA VAL A 219 -10.30 -14.09 9.13
C VAL A 219 -9.37 -14.78 10.12
N LEU A 220 -9.00 -14.11 11.20
CA LEU A 220 -8.17 -14.66 12.26
C LEU A 220 -8.87 -15.84 12.96
N PHE A 221 -10.17 -15.71 13.26
CA PHE A 221 -10.96 -16.78 13.88
C PHE A 221 -11.04 -18.04 13.00
N ILE A 222 -11.24 -17.88 11.69
CA ILE A 222 -11.25 -19.00 10.74
C ILE A 222 -9.89 -19.70 10.72
N GLY A 223 -8.79 -18.95 10.81
CA GLY A 223 -7.43 -19.49 10.75
C GLY A 223 -6.88 -20.02 12.08
N GLY A 224 -7.47 -19.62 13.21
CA GLY A 224 -6.84 -19.71 14.53
C GLY A 224 -6.47 -21.11 15.03
N ASN A 225 -7.14 -22.16 14.55
CA ASN A 225 -6.98 -23.54 15.06
C ASN A 225 -6.38 -24.51 14.01
N TYR A 226 -5.98 -24.05 12.86
CA TYR A 226 -5.54 -24.92 11.77
C TYR A 226 -4.08 -24.70 11.40
N GLN A 227 -3.36 -25.78 11.12
CA GLN A 227 -2.06 -25.71 10.45
C GLN A 227 -2.24 -25.19 9.02
N GLY A 228 -1.28 -24.44 8.50
CA GLY A 228 -1.34 -23.81 7.19
C GLY A 228 -1.81 -24.75 6.07
N SER A 229 -2.90 -24.37 5.41
CA SER A 229 -3.53 -25.14 4.33
C SER A 229 -4.07 -24.20 3.28
N ILE A 230 -3.95 -24.60 2.01
CA ILE A 230 -4.51 -23.84 0.88
C ILE A 230 -6.02 -23.66 1.02
N SER A 231 -6.74 -24.69 1.43
CA SER A 231 -8.20 -24.65 1.59
C SER A 231 -8.64 -23.62 2.64
N ILE A 232 -7.91 -23.54 3.76
CA ILE A 232 -8.17 -22.55 4.81
C ILE A 232 -7.86 -21.14 4.31
N SER A 233 -6.74 -20.94 3.64
CA SER A 233 -6.39 -19.63 3.08
C SER A 233 -7.41 -19.16 2.04
N VAL A 234 -7.91 -20.05 1.19
CA VAL A 234 -8.99 -19.73 0.24
C VAL A 234 -10.30 -19.38 0.97
N CYS A 235 -10.68 -20.14 1.98
CA CYS A 235 -11.83 -19.82 2.82
C CYS A 235 -11.69 -18.46 3.51
N GLN A 236 -10.52 -18.16 4.07
CA GLN A 236 -10.22 -16.86 4.69
C GLN A 236 -10.38 -15.70 3.70
N VAL A 237 -9.89 -15.85 2.47
CA VAL A 237 -10.00 -14.82 1.43
C VAL A 237 -11.47 -14.63 1.01
N ILE A 238 -12.19 -15.70 0.69
CA ILE A 238 -13.59 -15.63 0.22
C ILE A 238 -14.48 -15.05 1.31
N PHE A 239 -14.40 -15.58 2.54
CA PHE A 239 -15.21 -15.13 3.67
C PHE A 239 -14.84 -13.69 4.07
N GLY A 240 -13.54 -13.38 4.10
CA GLY A 240 -13.05 -12.04 4.39
C GLY A 240 -13.58 -10.99 3.39
N MET A 241 -13.49 -11.27 2.08
CA MET A 241 -14.03 -10.38 1.05
C MET A 241 -15.55 -10.20 1.16
N ALA A 242 -16.28 -11.28 1.40
CA ALA A 242 -17.73 -11.23 1.57
C ALA A 242 -18.12 -10.37 2.79
N LEU A 243 -17.49 -10.61 3.93
CA LEU A 243 -17.76 -9.86 5.17
C LEU A 243 -17.39 -8.38 5.02
N TYR A 244 -16.22 -8.08 4.41
CA TYR A 244 -15.81 -6.71 4.13
C TYR A 244 -16.82 -5.99 3.23
N GLY A 245 -17.29 -6.63 2.15
CA GLY A 245 -18.31 -6.08 1.27
C GLY A 245 -19.64 -5.81 2.00
N ILE A 246 -20.10 -6.75 2.85
CA ILE A 246 -21.30 -6.57 3.69
C ILE A 246 -21.12 -5.37 4.63
N MET A 247 -19.96 -5.25 5.29
CA MET A 247 -19.69 -4.14 6.19
C MET A 247 -19.68 -2.79 5.45
N LEU A 248 -19.15 -2.71 4.23
CA LEU A 248 -19.22 -1.49 3.41
C LEU A 248 -20.67 -1.12 3.03
N ILE A 249 -21.53 -2.12 2.78
CA ILE A 249 -22.97 -1.89 2.54
C ILE A 249 -23.64 -1.31 3.80
N VAL A 250 -23.40 -1.93 4.95
CA VAL A 250 -23.95 -1.49 6.26
C VAL A 250 -23.49 -0.06 6.59
N LEU A 251 -22.22 0.24 6.37
CA LEU A 251 -21.64 1.58 6.61
C LEU A 251 -22.02 2.61 5.52
N LYS A 252 -22.82 2.21 4.54
CA LYS A 252 -23.25 3.06 3.41
C LYS A 252 -22.02 3.73 2.74
N ASP A 253 -21.05 2.90 2.32
CA ASP A 253 -19.86 3.40 1.64
C ASP A 253 -20.16 3.71 0.16
N ASN A 254 -19.67 4.85 -0.33
CA ASN A 254 -19.97 5.35 -1.67
C ASN A 254 -19.50 4.41 -2.79
N VAL A 255 -18.38 3.72 -2.59
CA VAL A 255 -17.82 2.79 -3.61
C VAL A 255 -18.81 1.70 -3.98
N ILE A 256 -19.52 1.12 -3.01
CA ILE A 256 -20.52 0.09 -3.24
C ILE A 256 -21.73 0.65 -4.02
N TYR A 257 -22.21 1.84 -3.66
CA TYR A 257 -23.31 2.46 -4.35
C TYR A 257 -22.97 2.82 -5.79
N ASP A 258 -21.77 3.31 -6.04
CA ASP A 258 -21.28 3.62 -7.40
C ASP A 258 -21.12 2.34 -8.24
N ALA A 259 -20.60 1.27 -7.66
CA ALA A 259 -20.52 -0.03 -8.33
C ALA A 259 -21.90 -0.59 -8.69
N LEU A 260 -22.87 -0.52 -7.77
CA LEU A 260 -24.25 -0.98 -8.03
C LEU A 260 -24.96 -0.14 -9.12
N LYS A 261 -24.70 1.19 -9.17
CA LYS A 261 -25.23 2.04 -10.25
C LYS A 261 -24.69 1.65 -11.62
N ILE A 262 -23.41 1.29 -11.71
CA ILE A 262 -22.79 0.87 -12.97
C ILE A 262 -23.42 -0.44 -13.46
N ILE A 263 -23.64 -1.41 -12.55
CA ILE A 263 -24.26 -2.70 -12.89
C ILE A 263 -25.71 -2.51 -13.36
N ARG A 264 -26.49 -1.62 -12.68
CA ARG A 264 -27.88 -1.32 -13.08
C ARG A 264 -28.02 -0.59 -14.40
N ARG A 265 -27.00 0.18 -14.82
CA ARG A 265 -27.01 0.90 -16.12
C ARG A 265 -26.64 0.02 -17.31
N ARG A 266 -26.11 -1.19 -17.07
CA ARG A 266 -25.74 -2.16 -18.11
C ARG A 266 -26.83 -3.22 -18.36
N LYS A 267 -27.88 -3.25 -17.54
CA LYS A 267 -29.14 -3.98 -17.78
C LYS A 267 -30.19 -3.02 -18.32
#